data_28ab2f0faed6aae3cc90273c148854aa
#
_entry.id   28ab2f0faed6aae3cc90273c148854aa
#
_cell.length_a   1.000
_cell.length_b   1.000
_cell.length_c   1.000
_cell.angle_alpha   90.00
_cell.angle_beta   90.00
_cell.angle_gamma   90.00
#
_symmetry.space_group_name_H-M   'P 1'
#
loop_
_entity.id
_entity.type
_entity.pdbx_description
1 polymer ?
#
loop_
_entity_poly.entity_id
_entity_poly.type
_entity_poly.pdbx_seq_one_letter_code
_entity_poly.pdbx_strand_id
1 'polypeptide(L)'
;MHYGHSRKGKNMIKINHLTITQNKDLRDLVSDLTMTIQDGEKVAIIGEEGNGKSTLLRALMGEALSDFTIRGDIQSDLQSLAYIPQKIPEILKNRTLHDYLFLDSADLDYSILYRLADELHFDSDRFASDQEIGSLSGGEALKIQLIHELAKPFEILFLDEPSNDLDLETVDWLKRKIQKMKQTVIFISHDEDFLSQTADTIVHLRLVKHRKEAETLVEHLDYDSYSDQRKANFARQSQQAANDQRAYDKTMEKHRRVKQNVETALRNTKNDVAGRLLAKKMKNVLSQEKRFEKVAQSMTQKPLEEEQIQLFFSDIQPLPTSKVLVQLEKENLSIGQRILAQELRLTVRGQDKIGIIGPNGVGKSTLLAKFQQLLSTKREISLGFMPQDYHKKLQLDLSPIAYLSQTGRKEELQKIQSHLASLNFSYPEMHHQIHSLSGGQQGKLLLLDLVLRKPNFLLLDEPTRNFSPTSQPEIRKLFASYPGGLITVSHDRRFLKEVCICIYRLTDHGLEVVDLQDL
;
A
#
# COMPACT_ATOMS: atom_id res chain seq x y z
N MET A 1 14.96 -51.51 2.24
CA MET A 1 14.20 -50.80 3.27
C MET A 1 14.69 -49.35 3.32
N HIS A 2 14.01 -48.46 2.61
CA HIS A 2 14.31 -47.03 2.66
C HIS A 2 13.41 -46.42 3.71
N TYR A 3 13.98 -46.05 4.84
CA TYR A 3 13.31 -45.18 5.80
C TYR A 3 13.30 -43.77 5.28
N GLY A 4 12.18 -43.35 4.75
CA GLY A 4 11.88 -41.93 4.51
C GLY A 4 11.74 -41.21 5.85
N HIS A 5 12.77 -40.52 6.29
CA HIS A 5 12.66 -39.56 7.38
C HIS A 5 11.88 -38.35 6.83
N SER A 6 10.59 -38.30 7.15
CA SER A 6 9.83 -37.05 7.15
C SER A 6 10.55 -36.11 8.12
N ARG A 7 11.31 -35.16 7.62
CA ARG A 7 11.79 -34.02 8.41
C ARG A 7 10.55 -33.22 8.81
N LYS A 8 10.04 -33.43 10.03
CA LYS A 8 9.19 -32.43 10.68
C LYS A 8 10.05 -31.15 10.74
N GLY A 9 9.64 -30.09 10.07
CA GLY A 9 10.32 -28.81 10.12
C GLY A 9 10.54 -28.39 11.57
N LYS A 10 11.73 -27.90 11.87
CA LYS A 10 12.05 -27.32 13.19
C LYS A 10 11.29 -26.02 13.32
N ASN A 11 10.59 -25.81 14.43
CA ASN A 11 9.96 -24.51 14.69
C ASN A 11 11.07 -23.48 14.86
N MET A 12 11.08 -22.40 14.03
CA MET A 12 12.06 -21.34 14.11
C MET A 12 11.64 -20.26 15.10
N ILE A 13 10.38 -19.79 14.99
CA ILE A 13 9.82 -18.77 15.87
C ILE A 13 8.41 -19.23 16.28
N LYS A 14 8.13 -19.19 17.58
CA LYS A 14 6.79 -19.42 18.12
C LYS A 14 6.30 -18.16 18.80
N ILE A 15 5.14 -17.69 18.39
CA ILE A 15 4.50 -16.47 18.89
C ILE A 15 3.22 -16.88 19.60
N ASN A 16 3.04 -16.46 20.85
CA ASN A 16 1.86 -16.74 21.66
C ASN A 16 1.23 -15.43 22.16
N HIS A 17 0.00 -15.15 21.74
CA HIS A 17 -0.82 -14.02 22.18
C HIS A 17 -0.09 -12.68 22.18
N LEU A 18 0.73 -12.43 21.13
CA LEU A 18 1.51 -11.21 21.01
C LEU A 18 0.62 -10.00 20.75
N THR A 19 0.71 -9.01 21.62
CA THR A 19 0.07 -7.70 21.44
C THR A 19 1.14 -6.63 21.59
N ILE A 20 1.19 -5.70 20.63
CA ILE A 20 2.13 -4.58 20.62
C ILE A 20 1.32 -3.29 20.68
N THR A 21 1.48 -2.53 21.76
CA THR A 21 0.77 -1.27 22.03
C THR A 21 1.76 -0.10 21.92
N GLN A 22 1.41 0.92 21.16
CA GLN A 22 2.19 2.16 21.09
C GLN A 22 1.98 2.98 22.36
N ASN A 23 3.07 3.39 23.04
CA ASN A 23 2.98 4.06 24.35
C ASN A 23 2.43 5.49 24.27
N LYS A 24 2.61 6.17 23.13
CA LYS A 24 2.21 7.58 22.93
C LYS A 24 0.69 7.79 23.01
N ASP A 25 -0.08 6.91 22.39
CA ASP A 25 -1.54 7.02 22.25
C ASP A 25 -2.30 5.79 22.77
N LEU A 26 -1.57 4.83 23.38
CA LEU A 26 -2.08 3.57 23.91
C LEU A 26 -2.84 2.75 22.87
N ARG A 27 -2.49 2.90 21.60
CA ARG A 27 -3.10 2.19 20.50
C ARG A 27 -2.39 0.87 20.27
N ASP A 28 -3.17 -0.20 20.15
CA ASP A 28 -2.65 -1.49 19.71
C ASP A 28 -2.35 -1.43 18.21
N LEU A 29 -1.17 -1.91 17.81
CA LEU A 29 -0.74 -2.08 16.43
C LEU A 29 -0.84 -3.54 15.99
N VAL A 30 -0.50 -4.46 16.90
CA VAL A 30 -0.66 -5.90 16.74
C VAL A 30 -1.54 -6.38 17.87
N SER A 31 -2.56 -7.18 17.57
CA SER A 31 -3.51 -7.69 18.55
C SER A 31 -3.57 -9.21 18.48
N ASP A 32 -3.26 -9.85 19.60
CA ASP A 32 -3.43 -11.30 19.86
C ASP A 32 -2.83 -12.21 18.77
N LEU A 33 -1.65 -11.84 18.23
CA LEU A 33 -0.98 -12.65 17.21
C LEU A 33 -0.50 -13.97 17.83
N THR A 34 -1.01 -15.09 17.31
CA THR A 34 -0.58 -16.43 17.66
C THR A 34 -0.27 -17.22 16.40
N MET A 35 1.00 -17.58 16.22
CA MET A 35 1.44 -18.37 15.07
C MET A 35 2.77 -19.06 15.35
N THR A 36 3.10 -20.03 14.51
CA THR A 36 4.41 -20.70 14.53
C THR A 36 5.01 -20.64 13.13
N ILE A 37 6.18 -20.05 12.99
CA ILE A 37 6.93 -19.97 11.74
C ILE A 37 7.85 -21.18 11.65
N GLN A 38 7.73 -21.91 10.55
CA GLN A 38 8.50 -23.12 10.29
C GLN A 38 9.83 -22.80 9.57
N ASP A 39 10.77 -23.74 9.68
CA ASP A 39 12.02 -23.64 8.91
C ASP A 39 11.74 -23.66 7.41
N GLY A 40 12.32 -22.69 6.70
CA GLY A 40 12.17 -22.51 5.26
C GLY A 40 10.92 -21.76 4.80
N GLU A 41 9.99 -21.40 5.71
CA GLU A 41 8.75 -20.68 5.40
C GLU A 41 9.02 -19.25 4.94
N LYS A 42 8.21 -18.74 4.01
CA LYS A 42 8.25 -17.36 3.50
C LYS A 42 7.03 -16.59 4.00
N VAL A 43 7.23 -15.78 5.03
CA VAL A 43 6.16 -15.05 5.72
C VAL A 43 6.15 -13.60 5.27
N ALA A 44 5.05 -13.16 4.67
CA ALA A 44 4.84 -11.78 4.30
C ALA A 44 3.99 -11.04 5.32
N ILE A 45 4.46 -9.89 5.81
CA ILE A 45 3.71 -8.97 6.67
C ILE A 45 3.15 -7.85 5.82
N ILE A 46 1.82 -7.73 5.72
CA ILE A 46 1.13 -6.73 4.91
C ILE A 46 0.21 -5.84 5.77
N GLY A 47 -0.23 -4.72 5.21
CA GLY A 47 -1.13 -3.76 5.86
C GLY A 47 -0.82 -2.33 5.45
N GLU A 48 -1.69 -1.38 5.81
CA GLU A 48 -1.46 0.05 5.55
C GLU A 48 -0.21 0.57 6.28
N GLU A 49 0.32 1.68 5.79
CA GLU A 49 1.42 2.37 6.46
C GLU A 49 0.99 2.87 7.85
N GLY A 50 1.87 2.70 8.83
CA GLY A 50 1.58 3.03 10.23
C GLY A 50 0.81 1.96 11.01
N ASN A 51 0.51 0.79 10.41
CA ASN A 51 -0.13 -0.34 11.11
C ASN A 51 0.83 -1.21 11.93
N GLY A 52 2.11 -0.81 12.04
CA GLY A 52 3.07 -1.51 12.90
C GLY A 52 3.83 -2.66 12.25
N LYS A 53 3.88 -2.75 10.91
CA LYS A 53 4.61 -3.81 10.18
C LYS A 53 6.09 -3.88 10.58
N SER A 54 6.83 -2.79 10.44
CA SER A 54 8.25 -2.73 10.82
C SER A 54 8.45 -2.91 12.34
N THR A 55 7.48 -2.48 13.15
CA THR A 55 7.50 -2.71 14.62
C THR A 55 7.39 -4.20 14.93
N LEU A 56 6.47 -4.91 14.27
CA LEU A 56 6.37 -6.37 14.41
C LEU A 56 7.65 -7.07 13.93
N LEU A 57 8.19 -6.66 12.78
CA LEU A 57 9.42 -7.23 12.24
C LEU A 57 10.58 -7.11 13.24
N ARG A 58 10.77 -5.91 13.84
CA ARG A 58 11.79 -5.64 14.85
C ARG A 58 11.56 -6.42 16.15
N ALA A 59 10.29 -6.56 16.58
CA ALA A 59 9.96 -7.40 17.73
C ALA A 59 10.33 -8.87 17.50
N LEU A 60 10.12 -9.40 16.29
CA LEU A 60 10.51 -10.77 15.91
C LEU A 60 12.03 -10.97 15.87
N MET A 61 12.79 -9.92 15.58
CA MET A 61 14.25 -9.92 15.67
C MET A 61 14.77 -9.84 17.12
N GLY A 62 13.89 -9.63 18.10
CA GLY A 62 14.27 -9.49 19.50
C GLY A 62 14.80 -8.11 19.89
N GLU A 63 14.55 -7.07 19.07
CA GLU A 63 14.96 -5.71 19.39
C GLU A 63 14.15 -5.14 20.55
N ALA A 64 14.83 -4.38 21.43
CA ALA A 64 14.18 -3.62 22.49
C ALA A 64 13.45 -2.39 21.92
N LEU A 65 12.14 -2.34 22.07
CA LEU A 65 11.30 -1.28 21.53
C LEU A 65 10.81 -0.35 22.65
N SER A 66 11.55 0.70 22.97
CA SER A 66 11.28 1.61 24.11
C SER A 66 9.94 2.35 24.00
N ASP A 67 9.48 2.63 22.76
CA ASP A 67 8.26 3.38 22.51
C ASP A 67 6.99 2.51 22.48
N PHE A 68 7.15 1.21 22.72
CA PHE A 68 6.08 0.21 22.64
C PHE A 68 6.05 -0.68 23.88
N THR A 69 4.85 -1.09 24.25
CA THR A 69 4.62 -2.11 25.27
C THR A 69 4.27 -3.43 24.57
N ILE A 70 5.08 -4.46 24.84
CA ILE A 70 4.90 -5.80 24.27
C ILE A 70 4.30 -6.71 25.35
N ARG A 71 3.21 -7.40 25.03
CA ARG A 71 2.57 -8.45 25.83
C ARG A 71 2.54 -9.73 25.03
N GLY A 72 2.55 -10.87 25.69
CA GLY A 72 2.65 -12.19 25.05
C GLY A 72 4.10 -12.67 25.03
N ASP A 73 4.37 -13.71 24.25
CA ASP A 73 5.66 -14.40 24.26
C ASP A 73 6.14 -14.68 22.83
N ILE A 74 7.42 -14.41 22.59
CA ILE A 74 8.12 -14.76 21.36
C ILE A 74 9.27 -15.69 21.73
N GLN A 75 9.17 -16.95 21.37
CA GLN A 75 10.21 -17.95 21.54
C GLN A 75 10.95 -18.15 20.24
N SER A 76 12.26 -17.94 20.28
CA SER A 76 13.12 -18.04 19.12
C SER A 76 14.46 -18.67 19.53
N ASP A 77 14.87 -19.73 18.81
CA ASP A 77 16.16 -20.40 18.99
C ASP A 77 17.21 -19.92 17.97
N LEU A 78 17.01 -18.73 17.38
CA LEU A 78 17.85 -18.20 16.29
C LEU A 78 19.28 -17.93 16.78
N GLN A 79 20.25 -18.46 16.04
CA GLN A 79 21.69 -18.23 16.30
C GLN A 79 22.21 -17.08 15.41
N SER A 80 21.68 -16.95 14.22
CA SER A 80 22.12 -15.95 13.24
C SER A 80 20.95 -15.43 12.40
N LEU A 81 20.90 -14.12 12.22
CA LEU A 81 19.90 -13.45 11.39
C LEU A 81 20.58 -12.49 10.42
N ALA A 82 19.98 -12.31 9.24
CA ALA A 82 20.29 -11.26 8.30
C ALA A 82 19.12 -10.26 8.27
N TYR A 83 19.40 -8.96 8.24
CA TYR A 83 18.39 -7.92 8.21
C TYR A 83 18.69 -6.84 7.19
N ILE A 84 17.73 -6.55 6.36
CA ILE A 84 17.78 -5.47 5.37
C ILE A 84 16.69 -4.47 5.70
N PRO A 85 17.06 -3.31 6.29
CA PRO A 85 16.12 -2.27 6.65
C PRO A 85 15.64 -1.49 5.42
N GLN A 86 14.45 -0.88 5.52
CA GLN A 86 13.88 -0.02 4.50
C GLN A 86 14.79 1.15 4.10
N LYS A 87 15.52 1.70 5.07
CA LYS A 87 16.49 2.78 4.86
C LYS A 87 17.78 2.45 5.58
N ILE A 88 18.90 2.84 4.99
CA ILE A 88 20.20 2.72 5.64
C ILE A 88 20.18 3.51 6.96
N PRO A 89 20.55 2.88 8.09
CA PRO A 89 20.71 3.58 9.36
C PRO A 89 21.69 4.77 9.24
N GLU A 90 21.35 5.89 9.86
CA GLU A 90 22.18 7.12 9.81
C GLU A 90 23.64 6.88 10.23
N ILE A 91 23.85 5.98 11.19
CA ILE A 91 25.19 5.64 11.69
C ILE A 91 26.08 4.98 10.60
N LEU A 92 25.47 4.36 9.59
CA LEU A 92 26.20 3.70 8.50
C LEU A 92 26.47 4.62 7.30
N LYS A 93 25.81 5.76 7.20
CA LYS A 93 25.93 6.66 6.04
C LYS A 93 27.32 7.23 5.84
N ASN A 94 28.02 7.49 6.94
CA ASN A 94 29.38 8.05 6.93
C ASN A 94 30.49 6.98 6.86
N ARG A 95 30.12 5.69 6.81
CA ARG A 95 31.09 4.61 6.59
C ARG A 95 31.45 4.51 5.12
N THR A 96 32.72 4.17 4.83
CA THR A 96 33.14 3.83 3.48
C THR A 96 32.59 2.47 3.07
N LEU A 97 32.50 2.20 1.77
CA LEU A 97 32.15 0.88 1.25
C LEU A 97 33.09 -0.20 1.77
N HIS A 98 34.38 0.09 1.80
CA HIS A 98 35.40 -0.81 2.33
C HIS A 98 35.13 -1.18 3.80
N ASP A 99 34.93 -0.16 4.65
CA ASP A 99 34.72 -0.39 6.07
C ASP A 99 33.42 -1.16 6.34
N TYR A 100 32.36 -0.86 5.62
CA TYR A 100 31.08 -1.55 5.76
C TYR A 100 31.17 -3.03 5.37
N LEU A 101 31.89 -3.33 4.28
CA LEU A 101 31.97 -4.70 3.78
C LEU A 101 32.97 -5.57 4.57
N PHE A 102 34.07 -5.01 5.08
CA PHE A 102 35.20 -5.81 5.52
C PHE A 102 35.57 -5.66 7.01
N LEU A 103 35.30 -4.52 7.66
CA LEU A 103 35.79 -4.31 9.03
C LEU A 103 35.00 -5.07 10.10
N ASP A 104 33.70 -5.25 9.94
CA ASP A 104 32.81 -5.83 10.96
C ASP A 104 32.36 -7.28 10.62
N SER A 105 33.05 -7.97 9.71
CA SER A 105 32.52 -9.20 9.11
C SER A 105 33.50 -10.38 9.19
N ALA A 106 33.66 -10.94 10.40
CA ALA A 106 34.52 -12.11 10.62
C ALA A 106 34.09 -13.37 9.83
N ASP A 107 32.76 -13.49 9.53
CA ASP A 107 32.18 -14.67 8.89
C ASP A 107 31.75 -14.43 7.43
N LEU A 108 32.33 -13.42 6.77
CA LEU A 108 31.99 -13.06 5.39
C LEU A 108 32.63 -14.06 4.38
N ASP A 109 31.78 -14.65 3.53
CA ASP A 109 32.27 -15.46 2.40
C ASP A 109 32.54 -14.55 1.18
N TYR A 110 33.81 -14.25 0.97
CA TYR A 110 34.27 -13.41 -0.15
C TYR A 110 33.87 -13.97 -1.52
N SER A 111 33.82 -15.29 -1.68
CA SER A 111 33.43 -15.92 -2.94
C SER A 111 31.94 -15.65 -3.23
N ILE A 112 31.10 -15.72 -2.20
CA ILE A 112 29.68 -15.36 -2.31
C ILE A 112 29.52 -13.86 -2.54
N LEU A 113 30.26 -13.02 -1.83
CA LEU A 113 30.20 -11.55 -1.93
C LEU A 113 30.46 -11.08 -3.37
N TYR A 114 31.58 -11.49 -3.98
CA TYR A 114 31.89 -11.08 -5.36
C TYR A 114 30.91 -11.65 -6.39
N ARG A 115 30.43 -12.88 -6.19
CA ARG A 115 29.41 -13.47 -7.05
C ARG A 115 28.09 -12.70 -6.97
N LEU A 116 27.67 -12.27 -5.78
CA LEU A 116 26.46 -11.46 -5.60
C LEU A 116 26.61 -10.07 -6.22
N ALA A 117 27.81 -9.47 -6.17
CA ALA A 117 28.08 -8.21 -6.85
C ALA A 117 27.89 -8.34 -8.37
N ASP A 118 28.40 -9.42 -8.96
CA ASP A 118 28.24 -9.72 -10.38
C ASP A 118 26.77 -9.97 -10.74
N GLU A 119 26.07 -10.83 -9.96
CA GLU A 119 24.62 -11.11 -10.14
C GLU A 119 23.76 -9.83 -10.05
N LEU A 120 24.13 -8.85 -9.23
CA LEU A 120 23.43 -7.58 -9.01
C LEU A 120 23.94 -6.43 -9.89
N HIS A 121 24.89 -6.70 -10.77
CA HIS A 121 25.54 -5.69 -11.61
C HIS A 121 26.07 -4.51 -10.80
N PHE A 122 26.69 -4.80 -9.65
CA PHE A 122 27.38 -3.83 -8.82
C PHE A 122 28.88 -3.91 -9.08
N ASP A 123 29.47 -2.79 -9.45
CA ASP A 123 30.91 -2.72 -9.74
C ASP A 123 31.75 -3.03 -8.49
N SER A 124 32.37 -4.21 -8.46
CA SER A 124 33.16 -4.68 -7.34
C SER A 124 34.48 -3.92 -7.15
N ASP A 125 34.97 -3.19 -8.16
CA ASP A 125 36.17 -2.35 -8.02
C ASP A 125 35.91 -1.21 -7.01
N ARG A 126 34.66 -0.83 -6.81
CA ARG A 126 34.24 0.15 -5.81
C ARG A 126 34.34 -0.35 -4.37
N PHE A 127 34.44 -1.63 -4.12
CA PHE A 127 34.54 -2.19 -2.76
C PHE A 127 35.77 -1.71 -1.98
N ALA A 128 36.84 -1.42 -2.68
CA ALA A 128 38.06 -0.87 -2.09
C ALA A 128 38.12 0.65 -2.05
N SER A 129 37.02 1.33 -2.42
CA SER A 129 36.97 2.79 -2.48
C SER A 129 36.64 3.44 -1.15
N ASP A 130 37.09 4.68 -0.95
CA ASP A 130 36.69 5.53 0.17
C ASP A 130 35.29 6.15 -0.02
N GLN A 131 34.50 5.63 -0.95
CA GLN A 131 33.14 6.13 -1.19
C GLN A 131 32.26 5.86 0.01
N GLU A 132 31.64 6.89 0.55
CA GLU A 132 30.67 6.77 1.66
C GLU A 132 29.36 6.14 1.20
N ILE A 133 28.78 5.26 2.02
CA ILE A 133 27.48 4.60 1.76
C ILE A 133 26.38 5.64 1.56
N GLY A 134 26.39 6.75 2.31
CA GLY A 134 25.43 7.83 2.19
C GLY A 134 25.45 8.56 0.83
N SER A 135 26.51 8.41 0.03
CA SER A 135 26.62 8.95 -1.32
C SER A 135 26.02 8.06 -2.41
N LEU A 136 25.66 6.82 -2.07
CA LEU A 136 25.03 5.88 -2.99
C LEU A 136 23.57 6.28 -3.29
N SER A 137 23.10 5.96 -4.49
CA SER A 137 21.67 5.99 -4.77
C SER A 137 20.93 4.96 -3.91
N GLY A 138 19.63 5.16 -3.65
CA GLY A 138 18.83 4.22 -2.84
C GLY A 138 18.93 2.77 -3.34
N GLY A 139 18.88 2.57 -4.65
CA GLY A 139 19.03 1.23 -5.25
C GLY A 139 20.41 0.64 -5.08
N GLU A 140 21.49 1.43 -5.26
CA GLU A 140 22.87 0.95 -5.02
C GLU A 140 23.09 0.62 -3.55
N ALA A 141 22.54 1.45 -2.66
CA ALA A 141 22.64 1.26 -1.24
C ALA A 141 21.94 -0.03 -0.78
N LEU A 142 20.81 -0.36 -1.36
CA LEU A 142 20.12 -1.62 -1.09
C LEU A 142 20.85 -2.82 -1.70
N LYS A 143 21.40 -2.68 -2.91
CA LYS A 143 22.24 -3.74 -3.52
C LYS A 143 23.43 -4.08 -2.64
N ILE A 144 24.15 -3.09 -2.10
CA ILE A 144 25.29 -3.33 -1.23
C ILE A 144 24.90 -4.00 0.08
N GLN A 145 23.74 -3.65 0.65
CA GLN A 145 23.20 -4.33 1.84
C GLN A 145 22.85 -5.79 1.53
N LEU A 146 22.20 -6.07 0.39
CA LEU A 146 21.90 -7.43 -0.07
C LEU A 146 23.18 -8.25 -0.26
N ILE A 147 24.20 -7.67 -0.91
CA ILE A 147 25.50 -8.33 -1.12
C ILE A 147 26.14 -8.69 0.23
N HIS A 148 26.19 -7.74 1.16
CA HIS A 148 26.82 -7.93 2.46
C HIS A 148 26.08 -8.96 3.33
N GLU A 149 24.75 -8.80 3.48
CA GLU A 149 23.97 -9.66 4.38
C GLU A 149 23.82 -11.09 3.83
N LEU A 150 23.69 -11.26 2.51
CA LEU A 150 23.58 -12.58 1.90
C LEU A 150 24.92 -13.31 1.72
N ALA A 151 26.05 -12.62 1.91
CA ALA A 151 27.37 -13.23 1.90
C ALA A 151 27.78 -13.79 3.27
N LYS A 152 27.00 -13.56 4.32
CA LYS A 152 27.17 -14.13 5.66
C LYS A 152 26.32 -15.40 5.83
N PRO A 153 26.67 -16.30 6.77
CA PRO A 153 25.77 -17.37 7.15
C PRO A 153 24.59 -16.83 7.97
N PHE A 154 23.37 -17.23 7.62
CA PHE A 154 22.17 -16.87 8.37
C PHE A 154 21.13 -18.00 8.33
N GLU A 155 20.33 -18.12 9.41
CA GLU A 155 19.20 -19.04 9.50
C GLU A 155 17.91 -18.40 9.01
N ILE A 156 17.75 -17.08 9.23
CA ILE A 156 16.58 -16.32 8.87
C ILE A 156 16.97 -14.97 8.25
N LEU A 157 16.24 -14.57 7.22
CA LEU A 157 16.36 -13.28 6.55
C LEU A 157 15.14 -12.41 6.81
N PHE A 158 15.37 -11.22 7.34
CA PHE A 158 14.36 -10.19 7.50
C PHE A 158 14.54 -9.10 6.44
N LEU A 159 13.44 -8.73 5.76
CA LEU A 159 13.44 -7.70 4.72
C LEU A 159 12.32 -6.68 5.01
N ASP A 160 12.68 -5.41 5.12
CA ASP A 160 11.71 -4.33 5.30
C ASP A 160 11.58 -3.51 4.01
N GLU A 161 10.53 -3.81 3.22
CA GLU A 161 10.20 -3.14 1.94
C GLU A 161 11.33 -3.16 0.89
N PRO A 162 11.92 -4.31 0.57
CA PRO A 162 13.11 -4.38 -0.27
C PRO A 162 12.85 -4.03 -1.75
N SER A 163 11.58 -3.98 -2.19
CA SER A 163 11.23 -3.64 -3.58
C SER A 163 11.19 -2.15 -3.86
N ASN A 164 11.13 -1.29 -2.84
CA ASN A 164 10.82 0.15 -2.99
C ASN A 164 11.85 0.95 -3.80
N ASP A 165 13.12 0.60 -3.71
CA ASP A 165 14.22 1.34 -4.35
C ASP A 165 14.98 0.49 -5.38
N LEU A 166 14.46 -0.69 -5.73
CA LEU A 166 15.04 -1.57 -6.74
C LEU A 166 14.36 -1.37 -8.10
N ASP A 167 15.11 -1.57 -9.18
CA ASP A 167 14.55 -1.68 -10.53
C ASP A 167 13.96 -3.08 -10.76
N LEU A 168 13.15 -3.23 -11.82
CA LEU A 168 12.44 -4.47 -12.13
C LEU A 168 13.35 -5.70 -12.22
N GLU A 169 14.54 -5.54 -12.81
CA GLU A 169 15.50 -6.64 -12.99
C GLU A 169 16.06 -7.13 -11.65
N THR A 170 16.38 -6.19 -10.76
CA THR A 170 16.87 -6.50 -9.41
C THR A 170 15.76 -7.09 -8.53
N VAL A 171 14.51 -6.60 -8.64
CA VAL A 171 13.34 -7.19 -7.96
C VAL A 171 13.13 -8.64 -8.42
N ASP A 172 13.23 -8.92 -9.72
CA ASP A 172 13.11 -10.29 -10.25
C ASP A 172 14.23 -11.21 -9.80
N TRP A 173 15.46 -10.68 -9.70
CA TRP A 173 16.56 -11.41 -9.14
C TRP A 173 16.28 -11.77 -7.67
N LEU A 174 15.81 -10.82 -6.86
CA LEU A 174 15.51 -11.03 -5.45
C LEU A 174 14.38 -12.06 -5.26
N LYS A 175 13.30 -11.99 -6.04
CA LYS A 175 12.21 -12.99 -6.04
C LYS A 175 12.76 -14.39 -6.30
N ARG A 176 13.52 -14.57 -7.39
CA ARG A 176 14.16 -15.87 -7.73
C ARG A 176 15.10 -16.36 -6.63
N LYS A 177 15.82 -15.45 -5.97
CA LYS A 177 16.72 -15.77 -4.88
C LYS A 177 15.97 -16.30 -3.67
N ILE A 178 14.90 -15.59 -3.23
CA ILE A 178 14.04 -15.98 -2.10
C ILE A 178 13.38 -17.34 -2.37
N GLN A 179 12.82 -17.56 -3.56
CA GLN A 179 12.18 -18.83 -3.93
C GLN A 179 13.13 -20.02 -3.82
N LYS A 180 14.43 -19.83 -4.14
CA LYS A 180 15.45 -20.88 -4.08
C LYS A 180 16.07 -21.05 -2.70
N MET A 181 15.91 -20.10 -1.79
CA MET A 181 16.43 -20.16 -0.44
C MET A 181 15.75 -21.26 0.37
N LYS A 182 16.55 -22.02 1.13
CA LYS A 182 16.05 -22.99 2.11
C LYS A 182 15.78 -22.33 3.46
N GLN A 183 16.42 -21.20 3.72
CA GLN A 183 16.27 -20.41 4.94
C GLN A 183 14.87 -19.80 5.04
N THR A 184 14.44 -19.54 6.24
CA THR A 184 13.21 -18.79 6.52
C THR A 184 13.38 -17.34 6.09
N VAL A 185 12.34 -16.75 5.47
CA VAL A 185 12.32 -15.32 5.11
C VAL A 185 11.07 -14.69 5.65
N ILE A 186 11.23 -13.61 6.42
CA ILE A 186 10.12 -12.78 6.89
C ILE A 186 10.29 -11.40 6.25
N PHE A 187 9.27 -10.94 5.55
CA PHE A 187 9.42 -9.71 4.80
C PHE A 187 8.15 -8.85 4.80
N ILE A 188 8.36 -7.56 4.67
CA ILE A 188 7.31 -6.58 4.43
C ILE A 188 7.42 -6.17 2.96
N SER A 189 6.30 -6.16 2.24
CA SER A 189 6.26 -5.62 0.88
C SER A 189 4.90 -5.03 0.56
N HIS A 190 4.92 -3.97 -0.25
CA HIS A 190 3.74 -3.40 -0.87
C HIS A 190 3.56 -3.87 -2.33
N ASP A 191 4.51 -4.58 -2.90
CA ASP A 191 4.48 -5.07 -4.27
C ASP A 191 3.69 -6.39 -4.36
N GLU A 192 2.52 -6.35 -5.02
CA GLU A 192 1.64 -7.52 -5.19
C GLU A 192 2.31 -8.65 -5.99
N ASP A 193 3.13 -8.31 -7.00
CA ASP A 193 3.82 -9.31 -7.82
C ASP A 193 4.94 -10.00 -7.02
N PHE A 194 5.64 -9.24 -6.18
CA PHE A 194 6.61 -9.79 -5.23
C PHE A 194 5.94 -10.73 -4.22
N LEU A 195 4.82 -10.32 -3.64
CA LEU A 195 4.05 -11.12 -2.69
C LEU A 195 3.53 -12.42 -3.31
N SER A 196 2.91 -12.35 -4.50
CA SER A 196 2.35 -13.51 -5.20
C SER A 196 3.39 -14.59 -5.50
N GLN A 197 4.64 -14.17 -5.80
CA GLN A 197 5.67 -15.09 -6.21
C GLN A 197 6.53 -15.63 -5.06
N THR A 198 6.45 -15.01 -3.87
CA THR A 198 7.38 -15.33 -2.78
C THR A 198 6.72 -15.74 -1.47
N ALA A 199 5.50 -15.33 -1.18
CA ALA A 199 4.86 -15.58 0.11
C ALA A 199 4.17 -16.95 0.18
N ASP A 200 4.39 -17.70 1.26
CA ASP A 200 3.68 -18.93 1.62
C ASP A 200 2.64 -18.66 2.72
N THR A 201 2.88 -17.64 3.53
CA THR A 201 2.03 -17.24 4.66
C THR A 201 1.89 -15.73 4.70
N ILE A 202 0.68 -15.24 4.90
CA ILE A 202 0.34 -13.83 5.00
C ILE A 202 -0.02 -13.47 6.45
N VAL A 203 0.67 -12.50 7.02
CA VAL A 203 0.31 -11.84 8.28
C VAL A 203 -0.21 -10.45 7.93
N HIS A 204 -1.52 -10.24 8.05
CA HIS A 204 -2.15 -8.97 7.68
C HIS A 204 -2.51 -8.16 8.93
N LEU A 205 -1.84 -7.02 9.11
CA LEU A 205 -2.09 -6.06 10.18
C LEU A 205 -3.11 -5.02 9.72
N ARG A 206 -4.28 -5.01 10.34
CA ARG A 206 -5.39 -4.10 10.01
C ARG A 206 -5.74 -3.23 11.20
N LEU A 207 -6.07 -1.99 10.93
CA LEU A 207 -6.71 -1.10 11.89
C LEU A 207 -8.16 -0.92 11.46
N VAL A 208 -9.09 -1.42 12.26
CA VAL A 208 -10.53 -1.41 12.01
C VAL A 208 -11.25 -0.37 12.89
N LYS A 209 -12.54 -0.11 12.62
CA LYS A 209 -13.37 0.86 13.34
C LYS A 209 -12.75 2.26 13.41
N HIS A 210 -12.45 2.81 12.24
CA HIS A 210 -11.77 4.11 12.10
C HIS A 210 -10.41 4.13 12.83
N ARG A 211 -9.62 3.09 12.65
CA ARG A 211 -8.26 2.92 13.21
C ARG A 211 -8.19 2.84 14.74
N LYS A 212 -9.30 2.49 15.40
CA LYS A 212 -9.35 2.37 16.87
C LYS A 212 -9.01 1.00 17.40
N GLU A 213 -9.20 -0.04 16.60
CA GLU A 213 -8.96 -1.42 16.99
C GLU A 213 -7.99 -2.08 16.02
N ALA A 214 -6.99 -2.77 16.55
CA ALA A 214 -6.08 -3.59 15.77
C ALA A 214 -6.69 -4.98 15.56
N GLU A 215 -6.58 -5.49 14.35
CA GLU A 215 -6.93 -6.86 13.99
C GLU A 215 -5.75 -7.49 13.27
N THR A 216 -5.30 -8.65 13.72
CA THR A 216 -4.21 -9.39 13.11
C THR A 216 -4.74 -10.68 12.52
N LEU A 217 -4.56 -10.86 11.22
CA LEU A 217 -4.98 -12.07 10.50
C LEU A 217 -3.75 -12.85 10.07
N VAL A 218 -3.77 -14.16 10.25
CA VAL A 218 -2.73 -15.08 9.78
C VAL A 218 -3.36 -16.11 8.87
N GLU A 219 -2.89 -16.18 7.63
CA GLU A 219 -3.40 -17.10 6.62
C GLU A 219 -2.22 -17.82 5.94
N HIS A 220 -2.23 -19.14 6.00
CA HIS A 220 -1.23 -20.00 5.34
C HIS A 220 -1.61 -20.23 3.88
N LEU A 221 -1.56 -19.15 3.09
CA LEU A 221 -1.92 -19.09 1.68
C LEU A 221 -0.94 -18.19 0.95
N ASP A 222 -0.74 -18.45 -0.34
CA ASP A 222 -0.12 -17.47 -1.23
C ASP A 222 -0.96 -16.20 -1.33
N TYR A 223 -0.34 -15.10 -1.77
CA TYR A 223 -0.99 -13.79 -1.78
C TYR A 223 -2.23 -13.73 -2.70
N ASP A 224 -2.21 -14.37 -3.87
CA ASP A 224 -3.33 -14.31 -4.81
C ASP A 224 -4.54 -15.07 -4.26
N SER A 225 -4.32 -16.28 -3.69
CA SER A 225 -5.35 -17.05 -3.00
C SER A 225 -5.94 -16.28 -1.80
N TYR A 226 -5.08 -15.63 -1.00
CA TYR A 226 -5.49 -14.77 0.10
C TYR A 226 -6.35 -13.59 -0.38
N SER A 227 -5.91 -12.87 -1.43
CA SER A 227 -6.63 -11.74 -2.01
C SER A 227 -8.02 -12.13 -2.51
N ASP A 228 -8.13 -13.27 -3.19
CA ASP A 228 -9.40 -13.77 -3.73
C ASP A 228 -10.34 -14.24 -2.62
N GLN A 229 -9.84 -14.94 -1.61
CA GLN A 229 -10.61 -15.33 -0.42
C GLN A 229 -11.13 -14.08 0.31
N ARG A 230 -10.30 -13.07 0.49
CA ARG A 230 -10.69 -11.80 1.12
C ARG A 230 -11.82 -11.10 0.35
N LYS A 231 -11.70 -10.97 -0.98
CA LYS A 231 -12.74 -10.41 -1.85
C LYS A 231 -14.05 -11.19 -1.76
N ALA A 232 -13.97 -12.53 -1.79
CA ALA A 232 -15.15 -13.39 -1.68
C ALA A 232 -15.84 -13.26 -0.31
N ASN A 233 -15.07 -13.24 0.78
CA ASN A 233 -15.61 -13.06 2.14
C ASN A 233 -16.27 -11.69 2.29
N PHE A 234 -15.64 -10.63 1.77
CA PHE A 234 -16.22 -9.29 1.77
C PHE A 234 -17.54 -9.23 1.00
N ALA A 235 -17.59 -9.81 -0.21
CA ALA A 235 -18.80 -9.85 -1.02
C ALA A 235 -19.94 -10.61 -0.31
N ARG A 236 -19.64 -11.76 0.30
CA ARG A 236 -20.60 -12.55 1.08
C ARG A 236 -21.14 -11.77 2.28
N GLN A 237 -20.27 -11.18 3.08
CA GLN A 237 -20.66 -10.41 4.26
C GLN A 237 -21.47 -9.18 3.88
N SER A 238 -21.08 -8.47 2.81
CA SER A 238 -21.82 -7.32 2.28
C SER A 238 -23.22 -7.70 1.81
N GLN A 239 -23.34 -8.83 1.10
CA GLN A 239 -24.63 -9.35 0.63
C GLN A 239 -25.51 -9.78 1.81
N GLN A 240 -24.94 -10.47 2.80
CA GLN A 240 -25.65 -10.87 4.01
C GLN A 240 -26.15 -9.65 4.77
N ALA A 241 -25.31 -8.65 5.03
CA ALA A 241 -25.68 -7.41 5.69
C ALA A 241 -26.80 -6.66 4.95
N ALA A 242 -26.73 -6.61 3.60
CA ALA A 242 -27.79 -6.00 2.79
C ALA A 242 -29.11 -6.76 2.88
N ASN A 243 -29.07 -8.09 2.91
CA ASN A 243 -30.26 -8.93 3.07
C ASN A 243 -30.87 -8.78 4.47
N ASP A 244 -30.07 -8.81 5.52
CA ASP A 244 -30.50 -8.60 6.91
C ASP A 244 -31.14 -7.23 7.07
N GLN A 245 -30.51 -6.16 6.51
CA GLN A 245 -31.06 -4.81 6.54
C GLN A 245 -32.42 -4.71 5.82
N ARG A 246 -32.54 -5.30 4.63
CA ARG A 246 -33.81 -5.31 3.88
C ARG A 246 -34.93 -6.05 4.65
N ALA A 247 -34.60 -7.19 5.28
CA ALA A 247 -35.55 -7.95 6.08
C ALA A 247 -35.99 -7.17 7.32
N TYR A 248 -35.04 -6.50 7.98
CA TYR A 248 -35.29 -5.62 9.11
C TYR A 248 -36.19 -4.44 8.72
N ASP A 249 -35.85 -3.70 7.67
CA ASP A 249 -36.62 -2.56 7.19
C ASP A 249 -38.07 -2.93 6.85
N LYS A 250 -38.26 -4.06 6.15
CA LYS A 250 -39.59 -4.59 5.82
C LYS A 250 -40.42 -4.94 7.08
N THR A 251 -39.74 -5.45 8.11
CA THR A 251 -40.39 -5.80 9.37
C THR A 251 -40.74 -4.55 10.18
N MET A 252 -39.81 -3.59 10.21
CA MET A 252 -40.04 -2.28 10.87
C MET A 252 -41.13 -1.47 10.20
N GLU A 253 -41.21 -1.49 8.87
CA GLU A 253 -42.32 -0.82 8.16
C GLU A 253 -43.68 -1.41 8.53
N LYS A 254 -43.80 -2.75 8.56
CA LYS A 254 -45.02 -3.43 9.02
C LYS A 254 -45.36 -3.05 10.47
N HIS A 255 -44.38 -3.08 11.35
CA HIS A 255 -44.55 -2.71 12.76
C HIS A 255 -44.99 -1.26 12.92
N ARG A 256 -44.39 -0.32 12.19
CA ARG A 256 -44.76 1.11 12.17
C ARG A 256 -46.20 1.30 11.75
N ARG A 257 -46.68 0.61 10.71
CA ARG A 257 -48.08 0.64 10.28
C ARG A 257 -49.03 0.14 11.37
N VAL A 258 -48.69 -0.98 12.04
CA VAL A 258 -49.49 -1.52 13.14
C VAL A 258 -49.53 -0.55 14.31
N LYS A 259 -48.39 0.02 14.71
CA LYS A 259 -48.27 1.02 15.78
C LYS A 259 -49.18 2.24 15.49
N GLN A 260 -49.08 2.80 14.29
CA GLN A 260 -49.86 3.95 13.85
C GLN A 260 -51.37 3.67 13.86
N ASN A 261 -51.78 2.48 13.39
CA ASN A 261 -53.20 2.09 13.42
C ASN A 261 -53.75 1.95 14.85
N VAL A 262 -52.96 1.38 15.77
CA VAL A 262 -53.33 1.24 17.18
C VAL A 262 -53.40 2.60 17.88
N GLU A 263 -52.46 3.51 17.60
CA GLU A 263 -52.44 4.88 18.12
C GLU A 263 -53.66 5.69 17.65
N THR A 264 -53.98 5.59 16.35
CA THR A 264 -55.15 6.26 15.77
C THR A 264 -56.45 5.72 16.36
N ALA A 265 -56.55 4.39 16.53
CA ALA A 265 -57.71 3.76 17.15
C ALA A 265 -57.85 4.15 18.62
N LEU A 266 -56.75 4.25 19.38
CA LEU A 266 -56.78 4.73 20.77
C LEU A 266 -57.27 6.17 20.91
N ARG A 267 -56.86 7.07 20.02
CA ARG A 267 -57.28 8.47 20.02
C ARG A 267 -58.79 8.65 19.72
N ASN A 268 -59.33 7.76 18.88
CA ASN A 268 -60.72 7.87 18.41
C ASN A 268 -61.70 7.07 19.25
N THR A 269 -61.25 6.25 20.21
CA THR A 269 -62.11 5.36 21.02
C THR A 269 -62.69 6.11 22.22
N LYS A 270 -64.05 6.15 22.32
CA LYS A 270 -64.82 6.67 23.47
C LYS A 270 -65.33 5.55 24.39
N ASN A 271 -65.07 4.30 24.08
CA ASN A 271 -65.57 3.12 24.83
C ASN A 271 -64.46 2.57 25.75
N ASP A 272 -64.68 2.51 27.04
CA ASP A 272 -63.70 2.07 28.06
C ASP A 272 -63.20 0.65 27.86
N VAL A 273 -64.05 -0.28 27.42
CA VAL A 273 -63.64 -1.68 27.19
C VAL A 273 -62.73 -1.78 25.98
N ALA A 274 -63.09 -1.12 24.89
CA ALA A 274 -62.26 -1.07 23.68
C ALA A 274 -60.94 -0.33 23.93
N GLY A 275 -60.95 0.74 24.75
CA GLY A 275 -59.75 1.47 25.17
C GLY A 275 -58.75 0.57 25.92
N ARG A 276 -59.20 -0.24 26.87
CA ARG A 276 -58.35 -1.21 27.61
C ARG A 276 -57.74 -2.25 26.69
N LEU A 277 -58.49 -2.80 25.72
CA LEU A 277 -58.00 -3.73 24.72
C LEU A 277 -56.92 -3.14 23.81
N LEU A 278 -57.14 -1.90 23.35
CA LEU A 278 -56.16 -1.18 22.51
C LEU A 278 -54.91 -0.80 23.31
N ALA A 279 -55.02 -0.43 24.59
CA ALA A 279 -53.87 -0.19 25.47
C ALA A 279 -53.05 -1.46 25.68
N LYS A 280 -53.69 -2.65 25.86
CA LYS A 280 -52.98 -3.95 25.92
C LYS A 280 -52.28 -4.25 24.60
N LYS A 281 -52.88 -3.95 23.45
CA LYS A 281 -52.30 -4.11 22.13
C LYS A 281 -51.13 -3.19 21.94
N MET A 282 -51.17 -1.93 22.38
CA MET A 282 -50.08 -0.98 22.37
C MET A 282 -48.88 -1.47 23.21
N LYS A 283 -49.14 -2.01 24.42
CA LYS A 283 -48.11 -2.58 25.27
C LYS A 283 -47.36 -3.74 24.56
N ASN A 284 -48.07 -4.57 23.81
CA ASN A 284 -47.48 -5.63 23.01
C ASN A 284 -46.64 -5.07 21.85
N VAL A 285 -47.12 -4.03 21.17
CA VAL A 285 -46.37 -3.35 20.10
C VAL A 285 -45.06 -2.76 20.62
N LEU A 286 -45.09 -2.07 21.76
CA LEU A 286 -43.88 -1.52 22.39
C LEU A 286 -42.91 -2.63 22.88
N SER A 287 -43.45 -3.77 23.34
CA SER A 287 -42.61 -4.92 23.70
C SER A 287 -41.92 -5.53 22.48
N GLN A 288 -42.57 -5.56 21.33
CA GLN A 288 -41.96 -5.99 20.06
C GLN A 288 -40.86 -5.02 19.59
N GLU A 289 -41.03 -3.73 19.79
CA GLU A 289 -40.03 -2.69 19.46
C GLU A 289 -38.68 -2.98 20.16
N LYS A 290 -38.72 -3.29 21.46
CA LYS A 290 -37.52 -3.72 22.21
C LYS A 290 -36.86 -5.01 21.69
N ARG A 291 -37.66 -5.93 21.12
CA ARG A 291 -37.11 -7.12 20.46
C ARG A 291 -36.43 -6.78 19.15
N PHE A 292 -36.99 -5.85 18.38
CA PHE A 292 -36.38 -5.39 17.13
C PHE A 292 -35.07 -4.64 17.37
N GLU A 293 -34.96 -3.86 18.45
CA GLU A 293 -33.68 -3.25 18.87
C GLU A 293 -32.60 -4.30 19.14
N LYS A 294 -32.95 -5.41 19.80
CA LYS A 294 -32.02 -6.52 20.01
C LYS A 294 -31.63 -7.22 18.69
N VAL A 295 -32.59 -7.39 17.78
CA VAL A 295 -32.33 -7.95 16.45
C VAL A 295 -31.40 -7.04 15.67
N ALA A 296 -31.61 -5.71 15.70
CA ALA A 296 -30.72 -4.74 15.06
C ALA A 296 -29.27 -4.84 15.56
N GLN A 297 -29.11 -5.08 16.86
CA GLN A 297 -27.77 -5.27 17.46
C GLN A 297 -27.09 -6.58 17.04
N SER A 298 -27.87 -7.61 16.69
CA SER A 298 -27.36 -8.93 16.26
C SER A 298 -27.28 -9.10 14.74
N MET A 299 -27.67 -8.09 13.96
CA MET A 299 -27.57 -8.13 12.49
C MET A 299 -26.13 -8.16 12.02
N THR A 300 -25.91 -8.82 10.90
CA THR A 300 -24.61 -8.80 10.22
C THR A 300 -24.25 -7.35 9.89
N GLN A 301 -23.18 -6.87 10.48
CA GLN A 301 -22.67 -5.53 10.15
C GLN A 301 -22.06 -5.54 8.75
N LYS A 302 -22.31 -4.47 7.99
CA LYS A 302 -21.60 -4.30 6.72
C LYS A 302 -20.10 -4.29 7.00
N PRO A 303 -19.31 -5.09 6.26
CA PRO A 303 -17.87 -5.10 6.47
C PRO A 303 -17.33 -3.69 6.22
N LEU A 304 -16.47 -3.25 7.13
CA LEU A 304 -15.76 -1.98 6.97
C LEU A 304 -14.56 -2.24 6.05
N GLU A 305 -14.64 -1.76 4.82
CA GLU A 305 -13.47 -1.68 3.95
C GLU A 305 -12.69 -0.42 4.28
N GLU A 306 -11.79 -0.51 5.24
CA GLU A 306 -10.99 0.64 5.67
C GLU A 306 -9.88 0.99 4.67
N GLU A 307 -9.60 0.07 3.74
CA GLU A 307 -8.60 0.23 2.69
C GLU A 307 -9.19 0.62 1.32
N GLN A 308 -10.54 0.75 1.20
CA GLN A 308 -11.17 1.16 -0.07
C GLN A 308 -10.88 2.61 -0.42
N ILE A 309 -10.52 2.79 -1.69
CA ILE A 309 -10.40 4.11 -2.33
C ILE A 309 -11.60 4.30 -3.25
N GLN A 310 -12.68 4.91 -2.74
CA GLN A 310 -13.87 5.21 -3.54
C GLN A 310 -13.74 6.57 -4.22
N LEU A 311 -12.83 6.65 -5.19
CA LEU A 311 -12.63 7.83 -6.01
C LEU A 311 -12.95 7.52 -7.47
N PHE A 312 -13.49 8.50 -8.18
CA PHE A 312 -13.81 8.39 -9.59
C PHE A 312 -13.51 9.72 -10.28
N PHE A 313 -12.86 9.67 -11.42
CA PHE A 313 -12.73 10.83 -12.28
C PHE A 313 -14.06 11.08 -12.99
N SER A 314 -14.73 12.18 -12.68
CA SER A 314 -15.98 12.60 -13.30
C SER A 314 -15.83 13.94 -14.03
N ASP A 315 -16.63 14.15 -15.08
CA ASP A 315 -16.71 15.43 -15.82
C ASP A 315 -15.36 15.93 -16.38
N ILE A 316 -14.46 15.00 -16.75
CA ILE A 316 -13.22 15.34 -17.45
C ILE A 316 -13.51 15.39 -18.94
N GLN A 317 -13.06 16.48 -19.57
CA GLN A 317 -13.09 16.61 -21.03
C GLN A 317 -11.74 16.14 -21.58
N PRO A 318 -11.68 14.93 -22.17
CA PRO A 318 -10.42 14.43 -22.69
C PRO A 318 -9.99 15.22 -23.93
N LEU A 319 -8.69 15.32 -24.12
CA LEU A 319 -8.13 15.89 -25.34
C LEU A 319 -8.38 14.94 -26.53
N PRO A 320 -8.47 15.45 -27.79
CA PRO A 320 -8.63 14.60 -28.97
C PRO A 320 -7.49 13.58 -29.08
N THR A 321 -7.82 12.33 -29.42
CA THR A 321 -6.83 11.24 -29.57
C THR A 321 -5.75 11.54 -30.61
N SER A 322 -6.11 12.25 -31.69
CA SER A 322 -5.17 12.61 -32.76
C SER A 322 -4.26 13.79 -32.43
N LYS A 323 -4.56 14.55 -31.35
CA LYS A 323 -3.83 15.77 -31.02
C LYS A 323 -2.44 15.43 -30.47
N VAL A 324 -1.40 15.86 -31.15
CA VAL A 324 -0.01 15.74 -30.68
C VAL A 324 0.26 16.77 -29.60
N LEU A 325 0.61 16.28 -28.41
CA LEU A 325 0.93 17.11 -27.25
C LEU A 325 2.43 17.36 -27.12
N VAL A 326 3.26 16.34 -27.31
CA VAL A 326 4.72 16.42 -27.27
C VAL A 326 5.27 15.58 -28.40
N GLN A 327 6.32 16.10 -29.06
CA GLN A 327 7.09 15.37 -30.06
C GLN A 327 8.56 15.56 -29.77
N LEU A 328 9.24 14.48 -29.37
CA LEU A 328 10.68 14.43 -29.19
C LEU A 328 11.29 13.80 -30.45
N GLU A 329 12.17 14.54 -31.11
CA GLU A 329 12.86 14.07 -32.31
C GLU A 329 14.37 14.12 -32.09
N LYS A 330 14.96 12.99 -31.69
CA LYS A 330 16.40 12.86 -31.41
C LYS A 330 16.93 13.86 -30.38
N GLU A 331 16.15 14.11 -29.34
CA GLU A 331 16.58 14.99 -28.27
C GLU A 331 17.38 14.23 -27.21
N ASN A 332 18.36 14.89 -26.60
CA ASN A 332 19.10 14.32 -25.49
C ASN A 332 18.40 14.66 -24.16
N LEU A 333 18.45 13.72 -23.22
CA LEU A 333 18.08 13.95 -21.83
C LEU A 333 19.34 14.25 -21.03
N SER A 334 19.39 15.39 -20.37
CA SER A 334 20.57 15.81 -19.61
C SER A 334 20.21 16.46 -18.28
N ILE A 335 21.10 16.35 -17.31
CA ILE A 335 21.09 17.11 -16.05
C ILE A 335 22.39 17.92 -16.01
N GLY A 336 22.28 19.26 -16.11
CA GLY A 336 23.44 20.12 -16.27
C GLY A 336 24.23 19.73 -17.52
N GLN A 337 25.50 19.34 -17.33
CA GLN A 337 26.37 18.91 -18.43
C GLN A 337 26.35 17.38 -18.68
N ARG A 338 25.75 16.60 -17.79
CA ARG A 338 25.70 15.14 -17.91
C ARG A 338 24.56 14.71 -18.80
N ILE A 339 24.85 14.02 -19.90
CA ILE A 339 23.86 13.35 -20.75
C ILE A 339 23.48 12.03 -20.08
N LEU A 340 22.18 11.82 -19.85
CA LEU A 340 21.59 10.61 -19.26
C LEU A 340 21.12 9.64 -20.34
N ALA A 341 20.48 10.17 -21.40
CA ALA A 341 20.05 9.38 -22.55
C ALA A 341 20.17 10.20 -23.83
N GLN A 342 20.47 9.53 -24.92
CA GLN A 342 20.64 10.15 -26.23
C GLN A 342 19.47 9.82 -27.14
N GLU A 343 19.28 10.63 -28.17
CA GLU A 343 18.33 10.38 -29.28
C GLU A 343 16.91 9.99 -28.85
N LEU A 344 16.33 10.61 -27.84
CA LEU A 344 14.96 10.35 -27.43
C LEU A 344 14.00 10.61 -28.60
N ARG A 345 13.18 9.62 -28.92
CA ARG A 345 12.12 9.71 -29.92
C ARG A 345 10.81 9.26 -29.30
N LEU A 346 9.88 10.17 -29.15
CA LEU A 346 8.55 9.88 -28.63
C LEU A 346 7.54 10.91 -29.10
N THR A 347 6.41 10.45 -29.58
CA THR A 347 5.23 11.28 -29.85
C THR A 347 4.16 10.95 -28.83
N VAL A 348 3.71 11.96 -28.07
CA VAL A 348 2.65 11.85 -27.07
C VAL A 348 1.39 12.51 -27.59
N ARG A 349 0.27 11.78 -27.56
CA ARG A 349 -1.04 12.25 -28.04
C ARG A 349 -2.01 12.47 -26.88
N GLY A 350 -3.17 13.06 -27.17
CA GLY A 350 -4.12 13.54 -26.16
C GLY A 350 -4.67 12.48 -25.19
N GLN A 351 -4.77 11.22 -25.60
CA GLN A 351 -5.32 10.14 -24.77
C GLN A 351 -4.35 8.96 -24.63
N ASP A 352 -3.08 9.14 -24.97
CA ASP A 352 -2.09 8.09 -24.80
C ASP A 352 -1.89 7.77 -23.32
N LYS A 353 -1.79 6.47 -23.00
CA LYS A 353 -1.44 5.97 -21.66
C LYS A 353 -0.10 5.26 -21.77
N ILE A 354 0.96 5.98 -21.40
CA ILE A 354 2.35 5.58 -21.60
C ILE A 354 2.99 5.21 -20.26
N GLY A 355 3.54 3.99 -20.19
CA GLY A 355 4.41 3.55 -19.10
C GLY A 355 5.89 3.76 -19.45
N ILE A 356 6.70 4.21 -18.51
CA ILE A 356 8.15 4.34 -18.63
C ILE A 356 8.80 3.49 -17.56
N ILE A 357 9.63 2.53 -18.00
CA ILE A 357 10.44 1.66 -17.14
C ILE A 357 11.93 1.88 -17.43
N GLY A 358 12.80 1.28 -16.65
CA GLY A 358 14.26 1.29 -16.87
C GLY A 358 15.04 1.24 -15.57
N PRO A 359 16.37 1.07 -15.64
CA PRO A 359 17.23 0.98 -14.47
C PRO A 359 17.14 2.22 -13.56
N ASN A 360 17.53 2.06 -12.31
CA ASN A 360 17.63 3.19 -11.40
C ASN A 360 18.74 4.14 -11.83
N GLY A 361 18.51 5.46 -11.71
CA GLY A 361 19.48 6.47 -12.10
C GLY A 361 19.55 6.79 -13.60
N VAL A 362 18.85 6.07 -14.48
CA VAL A 362 18.85 6.32 -15.94
C VAL A 362 18.18 7.63 -16.34
N GLY A 363 17.43 8.27 -15.44
CA GLY A 363 16.81 9.57 -15.69
C GLY A 363 15.29 9.55 -15.90
N LYS A 364 14.58 8.51 -15.42
CA LYS A 364 13.11 8.41 -15.54
C LYS A 364 12.38 9.65 -15.00
N SER A 365 12.66 10.05 -13.76
CA SER A 365 12.04 11.25 -13.15
C SER A 365 12.48 12.54 -13.84
N THR A 366 13.69 12.60 -14.41
CA THR A 366 14.16 13.73 -15.23
C THR A 366 13.36 13.83 -16.53
N LEU A 367 13.10 12.70 -17.17
CA LEU A 367 12.25 12.65 -18.37
C LEU A 367 10.82 13.09 -18.04
N LEU A 368 10.27 12.66 -16.89
CA LEU A 368 8.96 13.09 -16.44
C LEU A 368 8.91 14.60 -16.16
N ALA A 369 9.96 15.17 -15.55
CA ALA A 369 10.10 16.62 -15.34
C ALA A 369 10.18 17.38 -16.67
N LYS A 370 10.87 16.84 -17.69
CA LYS A 370 10.89 17.42 -19.05
C LYS A 370 9.50 17.44 -19.68
N PHE A 371 8.72 16.36 -19.54
CA PHE A 371 7.32 16.34 -19.98
C PHE A 371 6.47 17.37 -19.21
N GLN A 372 6.65 17.49 -17.90
CA GLN A 372 5.96 18.47 -17.09
C GLN A 372 6.21 19.89 -17.61
N GLN A 373 7.47 20.23 -17.90
CA GLN A 373 7.84 21.53 -18.47
C GLN A 373 7.18 21.78 -19.84
N LEU A 374 7.26 20.80 -20.77
CA LEU A 374 6.71 20.93 -22.11
C LEU A 374 5.18 21.04 -22.12
N LEU A 375 4.49 20.25 -21.30
CA LEU A 375 3.03 20.23 -21.21
C LEU A 375 2.47 21.47 -20.49
N SER A 376 3.15 21.98 -19.46
CA SER A 376 2.72 23.18 -18.72
C SER A 376 2.69 24.46 -19.54
N THR A 377 3.41 24.51 -20.67
CA THR A 377 3.40 25.69 -21.56
C THR A 377 2.14 25.78 -22.42
N LYS A 378 1.35 24.71 -22.50
CA LYS A 378 0.19 24.61 -23.38
C LYS A 378 -1.11 24.95 -22.63
N ARG A 379 -1.78 26.04 -23.03
CA ARG A 379 -2.97 26.56 -22.34
C ARG A 379 -4.17 25.60 -22.29
N GLU A 380 -4.30 24.71 -23.26
CA GLU A 380 -5.37 23.73 -23.36
C GLU A 380 -5.15 22.49 -22.49
N ILE A 381 -3.98 22.35 -21.87
CA ILE A 381 -3.64 21.21 -21.01
C ILE A 381 -3.82 21.62 -19.55
N SER A 382 -4.79 20.98 -18.91
CA SER A 382 -4.91 20.96 -17.45
C SER A 382 -4.11 19.77 -16.94
N LEU A 383 -2.89 20.03 -16.45
CA LEU A 383 -1.94 19.01 -16.06
C LEU A 383 -2.11 18.62 -14.59
N GLY A 384 -2.36 17.33 -14.33
CA GLY A 384 -2.25 16.74 -13.00
C GLY A 384 -0.89 16.07 -12.83
N PHE A 385 -0.25 16.27 -11.69
CA PHE A 385 1.05 15.67 -11.38
C PHE A 385 1.03 14.98 -10.02
N MET A 386 1.50 13.75 -9.95
CA MET A 386 1.73 13.01 -8.71
C MET A 386 3.21 12.65 -8.64
N PRO A 387 4.02 13.32 -7.81
CA PRO A 387 5.44 13.02 -7.66
C PRO A 387 5.66 11.80 -6.76
N GLN A 388 6.80 11.13 -6.91
CA GLN A 388 7.25 10.05 -6.03
C GLN A 388 7.42 10.55 -4.58
N ASP A 389 8.03 11.73 -4.42
CA ASP A 389 8.14 12.43 -3.12
C ASP A 389 6.99 13.43 -2.99
N TYR A 390 6.02 13.08 -2.15
CA TYR A 390 4.79 13.87 -1.95
C TYR A 390 5.07 15.26 -1.36
N HIS A 391 6.18 15.42 -0.60
CA HIS A 391 6.59 16.70 -0.02
C HIS A 391 6.88 17.77 -1.07
N LYS A 392 7.20 17.38 -2.31
CA LYS A 392 7.43 18.32 -3.42
C LYS A 392 6.14 19.00 -3.90
N LYS A 393 4.98 18.46 -3.54
CA LYS A 393 3.67 18.99 -3.97
C LYS A 393 2.78 19.39 -2.80
N LEU A 394 2.79 18.63 -1.71
CA LEU A 394 1.96 18.91 -0.54
C LEU A 394 2.51 20.10 0.26
N GLN A 395 1.62 20.98 0.67
CA GLN A 395 1.93 22.06 1.62
C GLN A 395 1.74 21.51 3.03
N LEU A 396 2.83 21.00 3.62
CA LEU A 396 2.83 20.21 4.83
C LEU A 396 2.27 20.91 6.08
N ASP A 397 2.34 22.25 6.11
CA ASP A 397 1.85 23.08 7.22
C ASP A 397 0.33 23.32 7.16
N LEU A 398 -0.31 23.04 6.03
CA LEU A 398 -1.75 23.14 5.87
C LEU A 398 -2.46 21.88 6.40
N SER A 399 -3.75 22.04 6.73
CA SER A 399 -4.62 20.87 6.92
C SER A 399 -5.11 20.33 5.57
N PRO A 400 -5.50 19.04 5.47
CA PRO A 400 -6.09 18.45 4.26
C PRO A 400 -7.24 19.27 3.67
N ILE A 401 -8.13 19.77 4.52
CA ILE A 401 -9.25 20.62 4.08
C ILE A 401 -8.72 21.94 3.49
N ALA A 402 -7.78 22.59 4.16
CA ALA A 402 -7.22 23.86 3.68
C ALA A 402 -6.43 23.68 2.38
N TYR A 403 -5.69 22.58 2.23
CA TYR A 403 -4.94 22.24 1.02
C TYR A 403 -5.86 22.02 -0.19
N LEU A 404 -6.98 21.31 -0.01
CA LEU A 404 -7.92 20.97 -1.09
C LEU A 404 -8.85 22.13 -1.45
N SER A 405 -9.09 23.06 -0.53
CA SER A 405 -10.03 24.17 -0.73
C SER A 405 -9.46 25.23 -1.68
N GLN A 406 -10.25 25.60 -2.68
CA GLN A 406 -9.91 26.66 -3.65
C GLN A 406 -10.63 27.98 -3.36
N THR A 407 -11.88 27.90 -2.89
CA THR A 407 -12.74 29.07 -2.73
C THR A 407 -13.10 29.38 -1.27
N GLY A 408 -12.93 28.41 -0.37
CA GLY A 408 -13.36 28.50 1.03
C GLY A 408 -14.86 28.52 1.26
N ARG A 409 -15.67 28.29 0.22
CA ARG A 409 -17.14 28.29 0.34
C ARG A 409 -17.64 27.08 1.13
N LYS A 410 -18.69 27.29 1.92
CA LYS A 410 -19.26 26.24 2.79
C LYS A 410 -19.62 24.95 2.04
N GLU A 411 -20.18 25.07 0.84
CA GLU A 411 -20.57 23.92 0.01
C GLU A 411 -19.35 23.12 -0.48
N GLU A 412 -18.27 23.81 -0.85
CA GLU A 412 -17.02 23.19 -1.24
C GLU A 412 -16.39 22.45 -0.05
N LEU A 413 -16.31 23.11 1.11
CA LEU A 413 -15.76 22.50 2.32
C LEU A 413 -16.55 21.25 2.74
N GLN A 414 -17.88 21.25 2.66
CA GLN A 414 -18.70 20.09 2.95
C GLN A 414 -18.43 18.94 1.98
N LYS A 415 -18.27 19.21 0.68
CA LYS A 415 -17.89 18.18 -0.31
C LYS A 415 -16.51 17.59 -0.02
N ILE A 416 -15.52 18.44 0.26
CA ILE A 416 -14.16 18.01 0.62
C ILE A 416 -14.21 17.11 1.87
N GLN A 417 -14.92 17.52 2.92
CA GLN A 417 -15.06 16.70 4.13
C GLN A 417 -15.71 15.35 3.84
N SER A 418 -16.74 15.32 3.00
CA SER A 418 -17.42 14.07 2.60
C SER A 418 -16.48 13.14 1.83
N HIS A 419 -15.66 13.68 0.92
CA HIS A 419 -14.66 12.88 0.21
C HIS A 419 -13.54 12.39 1.12
N LEU A 420 -13.02 13.23 2.02
CA LEU A 420 -12.02 12.81 3.00
C LEU A 420 -12.58 11.72 3.93
N ALA A 421 -13.83 11.84 4.37
CA ALA A 421 -14.50 10.82 5.17
C ALA A 421 -14.63 9.49 4.41
N SER A 422 -14.95 9.52 3.09
CA SER A 422 -15.02 8.31 2.25
C SER A 422 -13.65 7.64 2.03
N LEU A 423 -12.56 8.38 2.23
CA LEU A 423 -11.18 7.88 2.22
C LEU A 423 -10.68 7.47 3.61
N ASN A 424 -11.60 7.42 4.60
CA ASN A 424 -11.34 7.05 5.99
C ASN A 424 -10.41 8.00 6.76
N PHE A 425 -10.42 9.30 6.41
CA PHE A 425 -9.82 10.31 7.26
C PHE A 425 -10.73 10.57 8.47
N SER A 426 -10.16 10.52 9.67
CA SER A 426 -10.84 10.93 10.89
C SER A 426 -10.96 12.46 10.96
N TYR A 427 -11.87 12.95 11.80
CA TYR A 427 -12.05 14.40 11.99
C TYR A 427 -10.75 15.13 12.40
N PRO A 428 -9.93 14.61 13.35
CA PRO A 428 -8.63 15.19 13.65
C PRO A 428 -7.69 15.23 12.44
N GLU A 429 -7.58 14.13 11.68
CA GLU A 429 -6.70 14.05 10.50
C GLU A 429 -7.09 15.04 9.40
N MET A 430 -8.38 15.36 9.27
CA MET A 430 -8.84 16.37 8.29
C MET A 430 -8.43 17.81 8.67
N HIS A 431 -8.19 18.08 9.96
CA HIS A 431 -7.94 19.42 10.50
C HIS A 431 -6.52 19.64 11.01
N HIS A 432 -5.76 18.57 11.27
CA HIS A 432 -4.35 18.67 11.64
C HIS A 432 -3.48 18.88 10.40
N GLN A 433 -2.24 19.26 10.61
CA GLN A 433 -1.28 19.51 9.53
C GLN A 433 -0.93 18.22 8.77
N ILE A 434 -0.74 18.34 7.45
CA ILE A 434 -0.46 17.22 6.54
C ILE A 434 0.80 16.47 6.94
N HIS A 435 1.81 17.12 7.53
CA HIS A 435 3.03 16.44 7.96
C HIS A 435 2.80 15.34 9.02
N SER A 436 1.67 15.39 9.74
CA SER A 436 1.30 14.36 10.73
C SER A 436 0.64 13.12 10.11
N LEU A 437 0.32 13.16 8.81
CA LEU A 437 -0.30 12.05 8.09
C LEU A 437 0.75 11.02 7.67
N SER A 438 0.35 9.75 7.63
CA SER A 438 1.17 8.69 7.02
C SER A 438 1.35 8.91 5.51
N GLY A 439 2.39 8.32 4.90
CA GLY A 439 2.62 8.43 3.45
C GLY A 439 1.44 7.90 2.63
N GLY A 440 0.79 6.81 3.07
CA GLY A 440 -0.42 6.30 2.44
C GLY A 440 -1.60 7.30 2.51
N GLN A 441 -1.75 8.02 3.63
CA GLN A 441 -2.76 9.09 3.75
C GLN A 441 -2.41 10.29 2.87
N GLN A 442 -1.14 10.69 2.83
CA GLN A 442 -0.67 11.74 1.91
C GLN A 442 -0.91 11.35 0.46
N GLY A 443 -0.69 10.09 0.09
CA GLY A 443 -1.03 9.56 -1.22
C GLY A 443 -2.53 9.64 -1.54
N LYS A 444 -3.40 9.22 -0.61
CA LYS A 444 -4.87 9.36 -0.73
C LYS A 444 -5.29 10.83 -0.90
N LEU A 445 -4.64 11.75 -0.18
CA LEU A 445 -4.88 13.19 -0.31
C LEU A 445 -4.52 13.72 -1.71
N LEU A 446 -3.37 13.31 -2.26
CA LEU A 446 -2.97 13.66 -3.62
C LEU A 446 -3.88 13.08 -4.69
N LEU A 447 -4.33 11.83 -4.53
CA LEU A 447 -5.34 11.25 -5.42
C LEU A 447 -6.65 12.05 -5.41
N LEU A 448 -7.10 12.47 -4.22
CA LEU A 448 -8.28 13.32 -4.09
C LEU A 448 -8.08 14.69 -4.74
N ASP A 449 -6.90 15.31 -4.58
CA ASP A 449 -6.54 16.56 -5.26
C ASP A 449 -6.64 16.42 -6.78
N LEU A 450 -6.11 15.33 -7.36
CA LEU A 450 -6.23 15.04 -8.79
C LEU A 450 -7.69 14.88 -9.23
N VAL A 451 -8.51 14.16 -8.46
CA VAL A 451 -9.93 13.96 -8.78
C VAL A 451 -10.70 15.28 -8.73
N LEU A 452 -10.44 16.12 -7.73
CA LEU A 452 -11.15 17.41 -7.56
C LEU A 452 -10.75 18.47 -8.60
N ARG A 453 -9.47 18.50 -9.01
CA ARG A 453 -8.97 19.44 -10.03
C ARG A 453 -9.32 19.06 -11.46
N LYS A 454 -9.74 17.81 -11.70
CA LYS A 454 -10.20 17.32 -13.01
C LYS A 454 -9.20 17.59 -14.16
N PRO A 455 -7.91 17.26 -14.03
CA PRO A 455 -6.95 17.43 -15.10
C PRO A 455 -7.35 16.62 -16.33
N ASN A 456 -6.95 17.07 -17.54
CA ASN A 456 -7.17 16.33 -18.77
C ASN A 456 -5.93 15.56 -19.24
N PHE A 457 -4.79 15.72 -18.55
CA PHE A 457 -3.58 14.92 -18.74
C PHE A 457 -2.87 14.71 -17.40
N LEU A 458 -2.32 13.50 -17.18
CA LEU A 458 -1.66 13.12 -15.93
C LEU A 458 -0.19 12.78 -16.15
N LEU A 459 0.65 13.19 -15.20
CA LEU A 459 2.01 12.70 -15.01
C LEU A 459 2.11 12.05 -13.64
N LEU A 460 2.52 10.78 -13.60
CA LEU A 460 2.54 9.97 -12.39
C LEU A 460 3.95 9.38 -12.18
N ASP A 461 4.54 9.62 -11.02
CA ASP A 461 5.83 9.05 -10.62
C ASP A 461 5.60 8.09 -9.44
N GLU A 462 5.67 6.78 -9.70
CA GLU A 462 5.42 5.68 -8.74
C GLU A 462 4.07 5.80 -8.00
N PRO A 463 2.91 5.83 -8.71
CA PRO A 463 1.63 6.17 -8.12
C PRO A 463 1.08 5.14 -7.12
N THR A 464 1.60 3.90 -7.11
CA THR A 464 1.15 2.81 -6.22
C THR A 464 2.06 2.58 -5.01
N ARG A 465 3.25 3.20 -4.97
CA ARG A 465 4.34 2.89 -4.05
C ARG A 465 3.97 2.90 -2.56
N ASN A 466 3.22 3.90 -2.10
CA ASN A 466 2.92 4.09 -0.66
C ASN A 466 1.55 3.52 -0.25
N PHE A 467 0.95 2.69 -1.09
CA PHE A 467 -0.34 2.09 -0.83
C PHE A 467 -0.21 0.62 -0.47
N SER A 468 -1.05 0.16 0.46
CA SER A 468 -1.08 -1.27 0.81
C SER A 468 -1.41 -2.12 -0.42
N PRO A 469 -0.93 -3.37 -0.49
CA PRO A 469 -1.25 -4.28 -1.59
C PRO A 469 -2.75 -4.46 -1.78
N THR A 470 -3.52 -4.36 -0.70
CA THR A 470 -4.98 -4.48 -0.70
C THR A 470 -5.71 -3.26 -1.27
N SER A 471 -5.07 -2.08 -1.29
CA SER A 471 -5.60 -0.83 -1.88
C SER A 471 -5.20 -0.64 -3.35
N GLN A 472 -4.12 -1.24 -3.79
CA GLN A 472 -3.58 -1.05 -5.16
C GLN A 472 -4.58 -1.40 -6.28
N PRO A 473 -5.41 -2.46 -6.20
CA PRO A 473 -6.41 -2.74 -7.22
C PRO A 473 -7.39 -1.60 -7.47
N GLU A 474 -7.76 -0.85 -6.43
CA GLU A 474 -8.66 0.30 -6.56
C GLU A 474 -7.98 1.49 -7.24
N ILE A 475 -6.68 1.70 -6.97
CA ILE A 475 -5.86 2.72 -7.65
C ILE A 475 -5.72 2.37 -9.13
N ARG A 476 -5.45 1.11 -9.47
CA ARG A 476 -5.38 0.67 -10.87
C ARG A 476 -6.69 0.89 -11.60
N LYS A 477 -7.83 0.54 -10.99
CA LYS A 477 -9.17 0.80 -11.55
C LYS A 477 -9.41 2.30 -11.75
N LEU A 478 -9.02 3.14 -10.79
CA LEU A 478 -9.14 4.60 -10.88
C LEU A 478 -8.43 5.13 -12.13
N PHE A 479 -7.15 4.77 -12.32
CA PHE A 479 -6.36 5.24 -13.46
C PHE A 479 -6.70 4.53 -14.78
N ALA A 480 -7.10 3.25 -14.75
CA ALA A 480 -7.59 2.55 -15.93
C ALA A 480 -8.84 3.21 -16.50
N SER A 481 -9.78 3.64 -15.63
CA SER A 481 -11.00 4.34 -16.00
C SER A 481 -10.81 5.83 -16.35
N TYR A 482 -9.62 6.39 -16.13
CA TYR A 482 -9.33 7.78 -16.44
C TYR A 482 -9.45 8.05 -17.95
N PRO A 483 -10.29 9.03 -18.40
CA PRO A 483 -10.57 9.25 -19.81
C PRO A 483 -9.52 10.07 -20.54
N GLY A 484 -8.62 10.77 -19.83
CA GLY A 484 -7.54 11.56 -20.40
C GLY A 484 -6.29 10.76 -20.69
N GLY A 485 -5.26 11.43 -21.22
CA GLY A 485 -3.94 10.83 -21.42
C GLY A 485 -3.11 10.84 -20.13
N LEU A 486 -2.19 9.91 -20.02
CA LEU A 486 -1.23 9.87 -18.92
C LEU A 486 0.15 9.35 -19.34
N ILE A 487 1.17 9.85 -18.66
CA ILE A 487 2.51 9.26 -18.67
C ILE A 487 2.85 8.89 -17.24
N THR A 488 3.30 7.65 -17.04
CA THR A 488 3.68 7.15 -15.72
C THR A 488 5.07 6.55 -15.73
N VAL A 489 5.82 6.78 -14.66
CA VAL A 489 6.99 5.97 -14.29
C VAL A 489 6.52 5.01 -13.21
N SER A 490 6.72 3.71 -13.38
CA SER A 490 6.36 2.73 -12.37
C SER A 490 7.18 1.45 -12.47
N HIS A 491 7.41 0.83 -11.31
CA HIS A 491 7.96 -0.52 -11.17
C HIS A 491 6.86 -1.56 -10.89
N ASP A 492 5.60 -1.14 -10.72
CA ASP A 492 4.45 -2.01 -10.52
C ASP A 492 3.98 -2.60 -11.86
N ARG A 493 4.28 -3.88 -12.09
CA ARG A 493 3.92 -4.60 -13.32
C ARG A 493 2.42 -4.70 -13.53
N ARG A 494 1.64 -4.92 -12.45
CA ARG A 494 0.18 -5.00 -12.54
C ARG A 494 -0.41 -3.64 -12.93
N PHE A 495 0.11 -2.56 -12.37
CA PHE A 495 -0.29 -1.20 -12.75
C PHE A 495 0.01 -0.92 -14.23
N LEU A 496 1.21 -1.21 -14.68
CA LEU A 496 1.61 -1.01 -16.07
C LEU A 496 0.73 -1.81 -17.04
N LYS A 497 0.44 -3.09 -16.75
CA LYS A 497 -0.40 -3.95 -17.59
C LYS A 497 -1.87 -3.53 -17.63
N GLU A 498 -2.43 -3.06 -16.51
CA GLU A 498 -3.85 -2.70 -16.41
C GLU A 498 -4.15 -1.27 -16.89
N VAL A 499 -3.19 -0.35 -16.79
CA VAL A 499 -3.40 1.08 -17.04
C VAL A 499 -2.78 1.57 -18.35
N CYS A 500 -1.58 1.08 -18.71
CA CYS A 500 -0.84 1.59 -19.86
C CYS A 500 -1.21 0.84 -21.17
N ILE A 501 -1.17 1.57 -22.29
CA ILE A 501 -1.40 1.02 -23.64
C ILE A 501 -0.06 0.70 -24.29
N CYS A 502 0.97 1.49 -24.04
CA CYS A 502 2.34 1.27 -24.50
C CYS A 502 3.34 1.53 -23.39
N ILE A 503 4.44 0.78 -23.43
CA ILE A 503 5.51 0.85 -22.45
C ILE A 503 6.82 1.09 -23.17
N TYR A 504 7.61 2.01 -22.62
CA TYR A 504 8.94 2.32 -23.10
C TYR A 504 9.98 2.05 -22.01
N ARG A 505 11.07 1.41 -22.38
CA ARG A 505 12.26 1.26 -21.55
C ARG A 505 13.19 2.43 -21.87
N LEU A 506 13.51 3.22 -20.85
CA LEU A 506 14.53 4.27 -20.95
C LEU A 506 15.90 3.64 -20.74
N THR A 507 16.78 3.81 -21.73
CA THR A 507 18.18 3.41 -21.69
C THR A 507 19.07 4.64 -21.95
N ASP A 508 20.38 4.51 -21.87
CA ASP A 508 21.36 5.54 -22.28
C ASP A 508 21.29 5.85 -23.79
N HIS A 509 20.79 4.91 -24.59
CA HIS A 509 20.62 5.06 -26.05
C HIS A 509 19.26 5.62 -26.45
N GLY A 510 18.31 5.78 -25.53
CA GLY A 510 17.00 6.35 -25.82
C GLY A 510 15.82 5.55 -25.25
N LEU A 511 14.68 5.64 -25.94
CA LEU A 511 13.45 4.95 -25.56
C LEU A 511 13.20 3.78 -26.50
N GLU A 512 13.08 2.59 -25.93
CA GLU A 512 12.78 1.34 -26.60
C GLU A 512 11.37 0.88 -26.26
N VAL A 513 10.58 0.44 -27.24
CA VAL A 513 9.24 -0.12 -27.01
C VAL A 513 9.38 -1.50 -26.37
N VAL A 514 8.62 -1.74 -25.31
CA VAL A 514 8.55 -3.03 -24.63
C VAL A 514 7.16 -3.62 -24.82
N ASP A 515 7.10 -4.92 -25.18
CA ASP A 515 5.82 -5.61 -25.25
C ASP A 515 5.26 -5.82 -23.83
N LEU A 516 3.95 -5.63 -23.69
CA LEU A 516 3.24 -5.88 -22.42
C LEU A 516 3.35 -7.34 -21.94
N GLN A 517 3.65 -8.26 -22.85
CA GLN A 517 3.88 -9.67 -22.53
C GLN A 517 5.26 -9.93 -21.92
N ASP A 518 6.22 -9.06 -22.19
CA ASP A 518 7.60 -9.17 -21.71
C ASP A 518 7.83 -8.47 -20.34
N LEU A 519 6.75 -8.00 -19.74
CA LEU A 519 6.75 -7.38 -18.42
C LEU A 519 6.66 -8.40 -17.29
#